data_89396e7fcd1ed6881235bba6592f82f3
#
_entry.id   89396e7fcd1ed6881235bba6592f82f3
#
_cell.length_a   1.000
_cell.length_b   1.000
_cell.length_c   1.000
_cell.angle_alpha   90.00
_cell.angle_beta   90.00
_cell.angle_gamma   90.00
#
_symmetry.space_group_name_H-M   'P 1'
#
loop_
_entity.id
_entity.type
_entity.pdbx_description
1 polymer ?
#
loop_
_entity_poly.entity_id
_entity_poly.type
_entity_poly.pdbx_seq_one_letter_code
_entity_poly.pdbx_strand_id
1 'polypeptide(L)'
;MRIDLPGLLIEKHRNGTLRYRVRVARQKTRRIAIPVPPDHPDFLHHYHAARAGETWAPAAPKHAEHSLDWLVALYLRHFEKMVQAGQSSAHTLKQKRSVLTRLCDFRDHEGTRYGDCHMKAPSSALVIVRDEWAATPGAANYMLKAASALFSWACARDHMAHNPAAGIAFIDTGPKKGATAWTARDLKAFKKAHPKGSTAYLWLTLQAFTACRIGDAVWLGRDQEVTFNGQVWLEWQPRKKNSAPVSIPMLPPLFEATRECKVIGPSYILNENGTPFSSTAALGVRVRRWCDAAGLKCRSSHGVRKAVAELLAESGCSQHEIMAVMAHTEARTSEIYTRSAERKVLAANGMEALKKMTW
;
A
#
# COMPACT_ATOMS: atom_id res chain seq x y z
N MET A 1 -18.61 31.25 -19.43
CA MET A 1 -17.54 32.27 -19.40
C MET A 1 -16.22 31.57 -19.76
N ARG A 2 -15.53 31.97 -20.84
CA ARG A 2 -14.26 31.38 -21.23
C ARG A 2 -13.18 32.10 -20.39
N ILE A 3 -12.62 31.40 -19.41
CA ILE A 3 -11.55 31.96 -18.57
C ILE A 3 -10.24 31.79 -19.36
N ASP A 4 -9.74 32.85 -19.93
CA ASP A 4 -8.46 32.84 -20.66
C ASP A 4 -7.34 33.22 -19.67
N LEU A 5 -6.73 32.21 -19.07
CA LEU A 5 -5.61 32.36 -18.16
C LEU A 5 -4.34 31.80 -18.82
N PRO A 6 -3.28 32.62 -18.99
CA PRO A 6 -2.05 32.20 -19.67
C PRO A 6 -1.46 30.91 -19.09
N GLY A 7 -1.32 29.87 -19.91
CA GLY A 7 -0.75 28.60 -19.51
C GLY A 7 -1.66 27.64 -18.74
N LEU A 8 -2.94 27.99 -18.56
CA LEU A 8 -3.93 27.06 -18.06
C LEU A 8 -4.26 26.03 -19.14
N LEU A 9 -4.24 24.76 -18.77
CA LEU A 9 -4.58 23.60 -19.59
C LEU A 9 -5.75 22.87 -18.94
N ILE A 10 -6.81 22.65 -19.70
CA ILE A 10 -7.97 21.89 -19.27
C ILE A 10 -7.98 20.58 -20.07
N GLU A 11 -7.79 19.47 -19.37
CA GLU A 11 -7.74 18.13 -19.93
C GLU A 11 -8.99 17.35 -19.53
N LYS A 12 -9.72 16.78 -20.48
CA LYS A 12 -10.88 15.92 -20.22
C LYS A 12 -10.44 14.46 -20.21
N HIS A 13 -10.67 13.79 -19.08
CA HIS A 13 -10.46 12.35 -18.96
C HIS A 13 -11.54 11.55 -19.69
N ARG A 14 -11.27 10.27 -20.03
CA ARG A 14 -12.23 9.36 -20.65
C ARG A 14 -13.52 9.16 -19.83
N ASN A 15 -13.45 9.32 -18.52
CA ASN A 15 -14.60 9.27 -17.61
C ASN A 15 -15.38 10.58 -17.49
N GLY A 16 -15.04 11.59 -18.33
CA GLY A 16 -15.71 12.89 -18.34
C GLY A 16 -15.20 13.91 -17.33
N THR A 17 -14.36 13.54 -16.37
CA THR A 17 -13.79 14.48 -15.39
C THR A 17 -12.79 15.44 -16.04
N LEU A 18 -12.84 16.71 -15.61
CA LEU A 18 -11.90 17.74 -16.05
C LEU A 18 -10.71 17.81 -15.12
N ARG A 19 -9.52 17.93 -15.68
CA ARG A 19 -8.28 18.15 -14.94
C ARG A 19 -7.67 19.48 -15.34
N TYR A 20 -7.31 20.28 -14.36
CA TYR A 20 -6.72 21.60 -14.54
C TYR A 20 -5.22 21.53 -14.26
N ARG A 21 -4.42 22.05 -15.18
CA ARG A 21 -2.96 22.16 -15.01
C ARG A 21 -2.51 23.53 -15.48
N VAL A 22 -1.47 24.04 -14.84
CA VAL A 22 -0.87 25.34 -15.21
C VAL A 22 0.58 25.14 -15.57
N ARG A 23 0.99 25.69 -16.72
CA ARG A 23 2.38 25.75 -17.13
C ARG A 23 3.13 26.78 -16.29
N VAL A 24 4.22 26.36 -15.65
CA VAL A 24 5.10 27.26 -14.89
C VAL A 24 5.66 28.34 -15.82
N ALA A 25 5.73 29.59 -15.34
CA ALA A 25 6.27 30.68 -16.11
C ALA A 25 7.74 30.40 -16.50
N ARG A 26 8.11 30.71 -17.75
CA ARG A 26 9.44 30.47 -18.31
C ARG A 26 9.92 29.00 -18.37
N GLN A 27 9.08 28.01 -18.00
CA GLN A 27 9.41 26.59 -18.08
C GLN A 27 8.43 25.86 -19.00
N LYS A 28 8.85 25.57 -20.26
CA LYS A 28 7.94 25.02 -21.28
C LYS A 28 7.34 23.63 -20.96
N THR A 29 8.06 22.81 -20.20
CA THR A 29 7.68 21.40 -19.92
C THR A 29 7.05 21.20 -18.54
N ARG A 30 7.34 22.06 -17.56
CA ARG A 30 6.86 21.89 -16.19
C ARG A 30 5.41 22.38 -16.06
N ARG A 31 4.55 21.52 -15.52
CA ARG A 31 3.14 21.80 -15.30
C ARG A 31 2.75 21.38 -13.88
N ILE A 32 2.00 22.23 -13.20
CA ILE A 32 1.49 21.94 -11.86
C ILE A 32 -0.03 21.77 -11.95
N ALA A 33 -0.56 20.71 -11.33
CA ALA A 33 -1.99 20.45 -11.28
C ALA A 33 -2.68 21.37 -10.27
N ILE A 34 -3.83 21.90 -10.65
CA ILE A 34 -4.75 22.62 -9.75
C ILE A 34 -5.84 21.64 -9.30
N PRO A 35 -6.03 21.46 -7.97
CA PRO A 35 -6.97 20.48 -7.43
C PRO A 35 -8.45 20.94 -7.46
N VAL A 36 -8.71 22.19 -7.77
CA VAL A 36 -10.04 22.81 -7.73
C VAL A 36 -10.47 23.33 -9.11
N PRO A 37 -11.78 23.37 -9.44
CA PRO A 37 -12.28 23.90 -10.69
C PRO A 37 -12.23 25.44 -10.72
N PRO A 38 -12.35 26.05 -11.91
CA PRO A 38 -12.22 27.52 -12.08
C PRO A 38 -13.23 28.39 -11.35
N ASP A 39 -14.35 27.84 -10.97
CA ASP A 39 -15.43 28.50 -10.18
C ASP A 39 -15.18 28.45 -8.66
N HIS A 40 -14.16 27.71 -8.23
CA HIS A 40 -13.81 27.65 -6.81
C HIS A 40 -13.11 28.94 -6.36
N PRO A 41 -13.44 29.49 -5.15
CA PRO A 41 -12.82 30.74 -4.64
C PRO A 41 -11.30 30.73 -4.62
N ASP A 42 -10.68 29.58 -4.33
CA ASP A 42 -9.23 29.44 -4.23
C ASP A 42 -8.53 29.17 -5.57
N PHE A 43 -9.27 29.06 -6.68
CA PHE A 43 -8.69 28.72 -7.97
C PHE A 43 -7.58 29.69 -8.40
N LEU A 44 -7.80 30.97 -8.25
CA LEU A 44 -6.80 31.99 -8.62
C LEU A 44 -5.54 31.92 -7.75
N HIS A 45 -5.67 31.60 -6.47
CA HIS A 45 -4.51 31.41 -5.59
C HIS A 45 -3.66 30.21 -6.06
N HIS A 46 -4.30 29.08 -6.34
CA HIS A 46 -3.63 27.91 -6.94
C HIS A 46 -2.99 28.24 -8.30
N TYR A 47 -3.69 28.99 -9.14
CA TYR A 47 -3.18 29.39 -10.46
C TYR A 47 -1.92 30.25 -10.35
N HIS A 48 -1.93 31.29 -9.52
CA HIS A 48 -0.76 32.17 -9.37
C HIS A 48 0.45 31.44 -8.78
N ALA A 49 0.27 30.61 -7.75
CA ALA A 49 1.32 29.79 -7.20
C ALA A 49 1.89 28.82 -8.26
N ALA A 50 1.01 28.13 -8.98
CA ALA A 50 1.42 27.20 -10.05
C ALA A 50 2.19 27.92 -11.18
N ARG A 51 1.83 29.15 -11.52
CA ARG A 51 2.58 29.99 -12.47
C ARG A 51 3.97 30.34 -11.96
N ALA A 52 4.12 30.57 -10.65
CA ALA A 52 5.42 30.81 -9.99
C ALA A 52 6.26 29.53 -9.81
N GLY A 53 5.70 28.36 -10.04
CA GLY A 53 6.39 27.09 -9.86
C GLY A 53 6.20 26.46 -8.48
N GLU A 54 5.24 26.98 -7.71
CA GLU A 54 4.91 26.57 -6.34
C GLU A 54 3.53 25.91 -6.27
N THR A 55 3.25 25.21 -5.19
CA THR A 55 1.92 24.70 -4.87
C THR A 55 1.33 25.57 -3.75
N TRP A 56 0.17 26.18 -4.01
CA TRP A 56 -0.56 26.88 -2.98
C TRP A 56 -1.38 25.90 -2.14
N ALA A 57 -1.34 26.08 -0.84
CA ALA A 57 -2.27 25.46 0.08
C ALA A 57 -2.96 26.58 0.86
N PRO A 58 -4.30 26.54 1.02
CA PRO A 58 -4.96 27.49 1.90
C PRO A 58 -4.27 27.44 3.27
N ALA A 59 -4.11 28.61 3.89
CA ALA A 59 -3.73 28.63 5.31
C ALA A 59 -4.70 27.70 6.03
N ALA A 60 -4.16 26.70 6.73
CA ALA A 60 -5.01 25.72 7.42
C ALA A 60 -6.09 26.47 8.17
N PRO A 61 -7.39 26.18 8.00
CA PRO A 61 -8.44 26.86 8.72
C PRO A 61 -8.04 26.83 10.19
N LYS A 62 -8.10 27.97 10.87
CA LYS A 62 -7.87 28.01 12.32
C LYS A 62 -9.03 27.25 12.94
N HIS A 63 -8.85 25.95 13.14
CA HIS A 63 -9.82 25.14 13.85
C HIS A 63 -10.06 25.78 15.22
N ALA A 64 -11.30 25.83 15.66
CA ALA A 64 -11.63 26.32 17.00
C ALA A 64 -10.79 25.55 18.02
N GLU A 65 -10.15 26.25 18.94
CA GLU A 65 -9.35 25.64 19.98
C GLU A 65 -10.18 24.63 20.77
N HIS A 66 -9.58 23.50 21.11
CA HIS A 66 -10.26 22.36 21.73
C HIS A 66 -11.34 21.65 20.89
N SER A 67 -11.47 21.97 19.60
CA SER A 67 -12.28 21.14 18.69
C SER A 67 -11.54 19.84 18.33
N LEU A 68 -12.27 18.82 17.83
CA LEU A 68 -11.66 17.58 17.35
C LEU A 68 -10.73 17.84 16.15
N ASP A 69 -11.12 18.73 15.23
CA ASP A 69 -10.26 19.15 14.12
C ASP A 69 -8.93 19.76 14.61
N TRP A 70 -8.98 20.62 15.64
CA TRP A 70 -7.79 21.20 16.24
C TRP A 70 -6.86 20.11 16.82
N LEU A 71 -7.41 19.15 17.56
CA LEU A 71 -6.66 18.05 18.13
C LEU A 71 -6.03 17.18 17.04
N VAL A 72 -6.78 16.84 15.99
CA VAL A 72 -6.30 16.07 14.84
C VAL A 72 -5.17 16.81 14.12
N ALA A 73 -5.31 18.13 13.90
CA ALA A 73 -4.27 18.94 13.27
C ALA A 73 -2.97 18.96 14.09
N LEU A 74 -3.05 19.07 15.42
CA LEU A 74 -1.91 19.00 16.32
C LEU A 74 -1.22 17.63 16.24
N TYR A 75 -2.00 16.56 16.30
CA TYR A 75 -1.48 15.19 16.21
C TYR A 75 -0.80 14.91 14.88
N LEU A 76 -1.40 15.32 13.77
CA LEU A 76 -0.83 15.11 12.44
C LEU A 76 0.48 15.88 12.26
N ARG A 77 0.59 17.11 12.76
CA ARG A 77 1.85 17.87 12.78
C ARG A 77 2.93 17.16 13.60
N HIS A 78 2.58 16.61 14.75
CA HIS A 78 3.52 15.80 15.53
C HIS A 78 3.96 14.55 14.76
N PHE A 79 3.01 13.87 14.11
CA PHE A 79 3.30 12.66 13.33
C PHE A 79 4.16 12.96 12.09
N GLU A 80 4.01 14.13 11.47
CA GLU A 80 4.90 14.62 10.40
C GLU A 80 6.36 14.74 10.86
N LYS A 81 6.58 15.31 12.06
CA LYS A 81 7.92 15.36 12.67
C LYS A 81 8.50 13.96 12.91
N MET A 82 7.68 12.99 13.34
CA MET A 82 8.11 11.60 13.47
C MET A 82 8.51 10.97 12.13
N VAL A 83 7.80 11.31 11.05
CA VAL A 83 8.17 10.85 9.69
C VAL A 83 9.48 11.47 9.24
N GLN A 84 9.67 12.77 9.45
CA GLN A 84 10.94 13.48 9.13
C GLN A 84 12.12 12.90 9.92
N ALA A 85 11.91 12.52 11.17
CA ALA A 85 12.90 11.86 12.02
C ALA A 85 13.11 10.36 11.69
N GLY A 86 12.46 9.82 10.64
CA GLY A 86 12.57 8.40 10.28
C GLY A 86 11.89 7.42 11.25
N GLN A 87 11.19 7.90 12.27
CA GLN A 87 10.52 7.06 13.28
C GLN A 87 9.22 6.44 12.76
N SER A 88 8.59 7.04 11.74
CA SER A 88 7.37 6.53 11.13
C SER A 88 7.43 6.64 9.61
N SER A 89 6.44 6.06 8.90
CA SER A 89 6.39 6.09 7.44
C SER A 89 5.41 7.16 6.92
N ALA A 90 5.76 7.78 5.77
CA ALA A 90 4.87 8.69 5.06
C ALA A 90 3.53 8.02 4.69
N HIS A 91 3.56 6.70 4.41
CA HIS A 91 2.35 5.93 4.13
C HIS A 91 1.41 5.86 5.35
N THR A 92 1.96 5.60 6.55
CA THR A 92 1.19 5.58 7.80
C THR A 92 0.59 6.96 8.09
N LEU A 93 1.35 8.04 7.88
CA LEU A 93 0.84 9.41 8.01
C LEU A 93 -0.34 9.64 7.07
N LYS A 94 -0.20 9.27 5.79
CA LYS A 94 -1.27 9.40 4.79
C LYS A 94 -2.54 8.64 5.21
N GLN A 95 -2.39 7.41 5.71
CA GLN A 95 -3.53 6.61 6.18
C GLN A 95 -4.21 7.24 7.41
N LYS A 96 -3.41 7.65 8.41
CA LYS A 96 -3.94 8.32 9.61
C LYS A 96 -4.65 9.61 9.25
N ARG A 97 -4.06 10.45 8.40
CA ARG A 97 -4.68 11.67 7.91
C ARG A 97 -6.03 11.38 7.26
N SER A 98 -6.07 10.47 6.31
CA SER A 98 -7.30 10.12 5.59
C SER A 98 -8.42 9.65 6.52
N VAL A 99 -8.13 8.76 7.47
CA VAL A 99 -9.18 8.22 8.35
C VAL A 99 -9.61 9.22 9.42
N LEU A 100 -8.68 10.01 9.99
CA LEU A 100 -9.01 11.02 10.99
C LEU A 100 -9.78 12.21 10.37
N THR A 101 -9.42 12.64 9.15
CA THR A 101 -10.23 13.62 8.41
C THR A 101 -11.64 13.10 8.17
N ARG A 102 -11.77 11.84 7.74
CA ARG A 102 -13.09 11.23 7.54
C ARG A 102 -13.88 11.10 8.85
N LEU A 103 -13.24 10.88 9.99
CA LEU A 103 -13.87 10.92 11.30
C LEU A 103 -14.37 12.34 11.63
N CYS A 104 -13.56 13.38 11.39
CA CYS A 104 -13.94 14.76 11.59
C CYS A 104 -15.09 15.18 10.66
N ASP A 105 -15.12 14.69 9.43
CA ASP A 105 -16.18 15.00 8.44
C ASP A 105 -17.47 14.21 8.66
N PHE A 106 -17.47 13.25 9.58
CA PHE A 106 -18.70 12.55 9.94
C PHE A 106 -19.70 13.52 10.55
N ARG A 107 -20.97 13.36 10.16
CA ARG A 107 -22.09 14.13 10.69
C ARG A 107 -23.04 13.18 11.41
N ASP A 108 -23.52 13.63 12.57
CA ASP A 108 -24.57 12.92 13.31
C ASP A 108 -25.96 13.12 12.66
N HIS A 109 -26.97 12.57 13.30
CA HIS A 109 -28.38 12.66 12.84
C HIS A 109 -28.93 14.09 12.87
N GLU A 110 -28.32 15.00 13.64
CA GLU A 110 -28.65 16.43 13.69
C GLU A 110 -27.89 17.25 12.64
N GLY A 111 -26.99 16.61 11.88
CA GLY A 111 -26.14 17.24 10.87
C GLY A 111 -24.88 17.90 11.45
N THR A 112 -24.61 17.76 12.75
CA THR A 112 -23.44 18.33 13.41
C THR A 112 -22.18 17.59 12.97
N ARG A 113 -21.20 18.33 12.48
CA ARG A 113 -19.91 17.76 12.04
C ARG A 113 -19.01 17.48 13.25
N TYR A 114 -18.50 16.28 13.38
CA TYR A 114 -17.68 15.87 14.52
C TYR A 114 -16.38 16.68 14.67
N GLY A 115 -15.80 17.13 13.59
CA GLY A 115 -14.61 17.99 13.59
C GLY A 115 -14.82 19.31 14.35
N ASP A 116 -16.04 19.84 14.33
CA ASP A 116 -16.41 21.09 14.98
C ASP A 116 -16.77 20.89 16.46
N CYS A 117 -17.05 19.65 16.87
CA CYS A 117 -17.37 19.32 18.26
C CYS A 117 -16.13 19.42 19.16
N HIS A 118 -16.39 19.61 20.45
CA HIS A 118 -15.34 19.62 21.46
C HIS A 118 -14.60 18.27 21.50
N MET A 119 -13.27 18.27 21.58
CA MET A 119 -12.41 17.09 21.51
C MET A 119 -12.67 16.06 22.62
N LYS A 120 -13.28 16.46 23.77
CA LYS A 120 -13.70 15.56 24.86
C LYS A 120 -15.02 14.87 24.53
N ALA A 121 -15.15 14.33 23.31
CA ALA A 121 -16.32 13.57 22.92
C ALA A 121 -16.49 12.30 23.78
N PRO A 122 -17.73 11.85 24.04
CA PRO A 122 -17.96 10.60 24.76
C PRO A 122 -17.59 9.39 23.88
N SER A 123 -17.28 8.26 24.50
CA SER A 123 -17.00 7.01 23.78
C SER A 123 -18.13 6.58 22.83
N SER A 124 -19.39 6.90 23.20
CA SER A 124 -20.56 6.62 22.36
C SER A 124 -20.50 7.28 20.98
N ALA A 125 -19.91 8.46 20.85
CA ALA A 125 -19.73 9.13 19.56
C ALA A 125 -18.86 8.29 18.61
N LEU A 126 -17.79 7.66 19.12
CA LEU A 126 -16.93 6.77 18.33
C LEU A 126 -17.62 5.44 17.99
N VAL A 127 -18.48 4.96 18.90
CA VAL A 127 -19.31 3.75 18.67
C VAL A 127 -20.28 4.02 17.53
N ILE A 128 -20.95 5.17 17.49
CA ILE A 128 -21.86 5.53 16.39
C ILE A 128 -21.12 5.50 15.06
N VAL A 129 -19.94 6.14 14.94
CA VAL A 129 -19.16 6.12 13.70
C VAL A 129 -18.71 4.70 13.31
N ARG A 130 -18.32 3.90 14.29
CA ARG A 130 -17.95 2.48 14.07
C ARG A 130 -19.12 1.72 13.45
N ASP A 131 -20.32 1.89 14.00
CA ASP A 131 -21.50 1.15 13.59
C ASP A 131 -22.03 1.62 12.23
N GLU A 132 -21.96 2.91 11.95
CA GLU A 132 -22.24 3.45 10.61
C GLU A 132 -21.27 2.92 9.53
N TRP A 133 -20.05 2.61 9.91
CA TRP A 133 -19.07 2.02 9.00
C TRP A 133 -19.05 0.48 9.04
N ALA A 134 -20.04 -0.16 9.66
CA ALA A 134 -20.08 -1.61 9.85
C ALA A 134 -20.07 -2.42 8.53
N ALA A 135 -20.60 -1.85 7.44
CA ALA A 135 -20.49 -2.46 6.11
C ALA A 135 -19.04 -2.63 5.62
N THR A 136 -18.09 -1.89 6.21
CA THR A 136 -16.66 -1.99 5.95
C THR A 136 -15.87 -2.18 7.25
N PRO A 137 -15.94 -3.35 7.89
CA PRO A 137 -15.44 -3.56 9.25
C PRO A 137 -13.95 -3.26 9.41
N GLY A 138 -13.16 -3.52 8.35
CA GLY A 138 -11.74 -3.19 8.33
C GLY A 138 -11.47 -1.68 8.44
N ALA A 139 -12.29 -0.86 7.78
CA ALA A 139 -12.19 0.61 7.84
C ALA A 139 -12.66 1.14 9.20
N ALA A 140 -13.77 0.62 9.75
CA ALA A 140 -14.28 0.94 11.06
C ALA A 140 -13.25 0.64 12.16
N ASN A 141 -12.67 -0.55 12.15
CA ASN A 141 -11.64 -0.96 13.10
C ASN A 141 -10.34 -0.15 12.96
N TYR A 142 -9.97 0.25 11.72
CA TYR A 142 -8.82 1.13 11.52
C TYR A 142 -9.08 2.54 12.03
N MET A 143 -10.30 3.05 11.89
CA MET A 143 -10.71 4.33 12.47
C MET A 143 -10.55 4.30 14.00
N LEU A 144 -11.07 3.27 14.69
CA LEU A 144 -10.91 3.14 16.13
C LEU A 144 -9.44 3.07 16.55
N LYS A 145 -8.59 2.36 15.82
CA LYS A 145 -7.13 2.31 16.08
C LYS A 145 -6.47 3.68 15.92
N ALA A 146 -6.84 4.42 14.89
CA ALA A 146 -6.30 5.74 14.63
C ALA A 146 -6.78 6.76 15.68
N ALA A 147 -8.06 6.71 16.05
CA ALA A 147 -8.64 7.53 17.12
C ALA A 147 -8.01 7.21 18.48
N SER A 148 -7.86 5.93 18.81
CA SER A 148 -7.19 5.53 20.06
C SER A 148 -5.75 6.05 20.13
N ALA A 149 -4.99 5.98 19.04
CA ALA A 149 -3.64 6.52 18.98
C ALA A 149 -3.61 8.05 19.10
N LEU A 150 -4.57 8.76 18.51
CA LEU A 150 -4.76 10.20 18.64
C LEU A 150 -5.01 10.59 20.10
N PHE A 151 -6.00 9.96 20.73
CA PHE A 151 -6.41 10.29 22.09
C PHE A 151 -5.38 9.86 23.13
N SER A 152 -4.69 8.73 22.96
CA SER A 152 -3.55 8.36 23.81
C SER A 152 -2.41 9.37 23.72
N TRP A 153 -2.14 9.89 22.53
CA TRP A 153 -1.17 10.96 22.32
C TRP A 153 -1.62 12.26 23.00
N ALA A 154 -2.91 12.56 22.99
CA ALA A 154 -3.49 13.74 23.65
C ALA A 154 -3.40 13.62 25.18
N CYS A 155 -3.69 12.44 25.73
CA CYS A 155 -3.54 12.18 27.17
C CYS A 155 -2.08 12.33 27.63
N ALA A 156 -1.12 11.80 26.88
CA ALA A 156 0.30 11.93 27.18
C ALA A 156 0.83 13.38 27.12
N ARG A 157 0.02 14.34 26.73
CA ARG A 157 0.32 15.80 26.63
C ARG A 157 -0.65 16.66 27.40
N ASP A 158 -1.40 16.07 28.30
CA ASP A 158 -2.36 16.75 29.19
C ASP A 158 -3.49 17.51 28.45
N HIS A 159 -3.70 17.24 27.15
CA HIS A 159 -4.85 17.76 26.44
C HIS A 159 -6.16 17.09 26.89
N MET A 160 -6.09 15.85 27.37
CA MET A 160 -7.23 15.05 27.83
C MET A 160 -6.83 14.21 29.05
N ALA A 161 -7.82 13.97 29.94
CA ALA A 161 -7.61 13.15 31.12
C ALA A 161 -7.67 11.63 30.81
N HIS A 162 -8.47 11.23 29.83
CA HIS A 162 -8.65 9.83 29.44
C HIS A 162 -8.90 9.69 27.95
N ASN A 163 -8.63 8.48 27.43
CA ASN A 163 -8.82 8.15 26.02
C ASN A 163 -10.24 7.60 25.79
N PRO A 164 -11.12 8.33 25.09
CA PRO A 164 -12.51 7.88 24.84
C PRO A 164 -12.61 6.68 23.91
N ALA A 165 -11.55 6.34 23.17
CA ALA A 165 -11.51 5.16 22.32
C ALA A 165 -11.04 3.89 23.06
N ALA A 166 -10.61 4.03 24.35
CA ALA A 166 -10.19 2.87 25.13
C ALA A 166 -11.38 1.97 25.44
N GLY A 167 -11.19 0.66 25.30
CA GLY A 167 -12.22 -0.34 25.62
C GLY A 167 -13.31 -0.51 24.59
N ILE A 168 -13.36 0.30 23.50
CA ILE A 168 -14.34 0.08 22.43
C ILE A 168 -13.97 -1.19 21.67
N ALA A 169 -14.90 -2.17 21.67
CA ALA A 169 -14.71 -3.41 20.95
C ALA A 169 -14.65 -3.20 19.44
N PHE A 170 -13.75 -3.91 18.78
CA PHE A 170 -13.69 -3.95 17.32
C PHE A 170 -14.87 -4.79 16.77
N ILE A 171 -15.30 -4.45 15.56
CA ILE A 171 -16.22 -5.30 14.80
C ILE A 171 -15.48 -6.59 14.44
N ASP A 172 -16.07 -7.71 14.73
CA ASP A 172 -15.51 -9.00 14.32
C ASP A 172 -15.47 -9.11 12.79
N THR A 173 -14.31 -9.39 12.26
CA THR A 173 -14.10 -9.58 10.81
C THR A 173 -14.03 -11.06 10.42
N GLY A 174 -14.33 -11.92 11.36
CA GLY A 174 -14.11 -13.36 11.21
C GLY A 174 -12.63 -13.72 11.01
N PRO A 175 -12.33 -14.97 10.74
CA PRO A 175 -10.96 -15.43 10.55
C PRO A 175 -10.33 -14.76 9.33
N LYS A 176 -9.21 -14.05 9.54
CA LYS A 176 -8.46 -13.38 8.47
C LYS A 176 -7.79 -14.43 7.58
N LYS A 177 -8.40 -14.75 6.47
CA LYS A 177 -7.84 -15.73 5.51
C LYS A 177 -6.60 -15.19 4.76
N GLY A 178 -6.30 -13.91 4.86
CA GLY A 178 -5.22 -13.28 4.11
C GLY A 178 -5.44 -13.36 2.58
N ALA A 179 -4.39 -13.08 1.80
CA ALA A 179 -4.45 -13.28 0.36
C ALA A 179 -4.47 -14.77 0.03
N THR A 180 -5.26 -15.16 -0.97
CA THR A 180 -5.29 -16.55 -1.46
C THR A 180 -4.00 -16.82 -2.23
N ALA A 181 -3.27 -17.88 -1.87
CA ALA A 181 -2.11 -18.34 -2.62
C ALA A 181 -2.50 -18.73 -4.05
N TRP A 182 -1.60 -18.46 -5.00
CA TRP A 182 -1.79 -18.92 -6.37
C TRP A 182 -1.47 -20.40 -6.49
N THR A 183 -2.33 -21.11 -7.21
CA THR A 183 -2.11 -22.52 -7.54
C THR A 183 -1.35 -22.67 -8.86
N ALA A 184 -0.83 -23.86 -9.13
CA ALA A 184 -0.24 -24.19 -10.44
C ALA A 184 -1.22 -23.95 -11.60
N ARG A 185 -2.53 -24.18 -11.37
CA ARG A 185 -3.59 -23.89 -12.35
C ARG A 185 -3.70 -22.39 -12.62
N ASP A 186 -3.64 -21.53 -11.58
CA ASP A 186 -3.67 -20.08 -11.72
C ASP A 186 -2.47 -19.58 -12.54
N LEU A 187 -1.27 -20.10 -12.26
CA LEU A 187 -0.05 -19.77 -13.01
C LEU A 187 -0.16 -20.15 -14.49
N LYS A 188 -0.70 -21.33 -14.80
CA LYS A 188 -0.94 -21.77 -16.18
C LYS A 188 -1.94 -20.89 -16.88
N ALA A 189 -3.07 -20.54 -16.23
CA ALA A 189 -4.09 -19.68 -16.80
C ALA A 189 -3.54 -18.27 -17.08
N PHE A 190 -2.77 -17.71 -16.17
CA PHE A 190 -2.15 -16.40 -16.33
C PHE A 190 -1.16 -16.37 -17.49
N LYS A 191 -0.27 -17.36 -17.56
CA LYS A 191 0.71 -17.49 -18.66
C LYS A 191 0.05 -17.70 -20.03
N LYS A 192 -1.08 -18.40 -20.07
CA LYS A 192 -1.87 -18.56 -21.30
C LYS A 192 -2.45 -17.24 -21.79
N ALA A 193 -2.93 -16.40 -20.87
CA ALA A 193 -3.49 -15.09 -21.21
C ALA A 193 -2.41 -14.03 -21.53
N HIS A 194 -1.22 -14.21 -20.97
CA HIS A 194 -0.11 -13.25 -21.09
C HIS A 194 1.15 -13.97 -21.55
N PRO A 195 1.47 -13.93 -22.85
CA PRO A 195 2.60 -14.65 -23.42
C PRO A 195 3.93 -14.05 -22.97
N LYS A 196 5.02 -14.84 -23.15
CA LYS A 196 6.40 -14.37 -22.97
C LYS A 196 6.63 -13.07 -23.73
N GLY A 197 7.49 -12.20 -23.17
CA GLY A 197 7.75 -10.86 -23.70
C GLY A 197 6.71 -9.81 -23.30
N SER A 198 5.55 -10.18 -22.73
CA SER A 198 4.60 -9.21 -22.19
C SER A 198 5.00 -8.71 -20.79
N THR A 199 4.67 -7.45 -20.48
CA THR A 199 4.91 -6.88 -19.14
C THR A 199 4.19 -7.67 -18.04
N ALA A 200 3.03 -8.23 -18.34
CA ALA A 200 2.30 -9.08 -17.38
C ALA A 200 3.06 -10.37 -17.07
N TYR A 201 3.62 -11.02 -18.09
CA TYR A 201 4.45 -12.21 -17.91
C TYR A 201 5.70 -11.88 -17.09
N LEU A 202 6.39 -10.79 -17.42
CA LEU A 202 7.56 -10.32 -16.69
C LEU A 202 7.22 -10.02 -15.22
N TRP A 203 6.09 -9.35 -14.96
CA TRP A 203 5.63 -9.11 -13.59
C TRP A 203 5.41 -10.40 -12.82
N LEU A 204 4.72 -11.39 -13.41
CA LEU A 204 4.51 -12.67 -12.74
C LEU A 204 5.83 -13.38 -12.45
N THR A 205 6.73 -13.40 -13.43
CA THR A 205 8.05 -14.03 -13.29
C THR A 205 8.89 -13.35 -12.20
N LEU A 206 8.91 -12.01 -12.20
CA LEU A 206 9.56 -11.24 -11.14
C LEU A 206 9.01 -11.60 -9.75
N GLN A 207 7.67 -11.62 -9.59
CA GLN A 207 7.03 -11.96 -8.32
C GLN A 207 7.29 -13.41 -7.89
N ALA A 208 7.28 -14.35 -8.83
CA ALA A 208 7.48 -15.77 -8.54
C ALA A 208 8.93 -16.10 -8.14
N PHE A 209 9.91 -15.45 -8.75
CA PHE A 209 11.33 -15.77 -8.54
C PHE A 209 12.05 -14.86 -7.55
N THR A 210 11.40 -13.78 -7.10
CA THR A 210 11.96 -12.91 -6.06
C THR A 210 11.12 -12.87 -4.80
N ALA A 211 9.87 -13.34 -4.86
CA ALA A 211 8.88 -13.16 -3.81
C ALA A 211 8.77 -11.70 -3.32
N CYS A 212 9.22 -10.70 -4.07
CA CYS A 212 9.24 -9.29 -3.66
C CYS A 212 7.83 -8.78 -3.38
N ARG A 213 7.70 -7.75 -2.54
CA ARG A 213 6.41 -7.07 -2.37
C ARG A 213 6.10 -6.24 -3.60
N ILE A 214 4.82 -6.06 -3.92
CA ILE A 214 4.40 -5.22 -5.06
C ILE A 214 5.00 -3.80 -4.98
N GLY A 215 5.26 -3.28 -3.77
CA GLY A 215 5.93 -2.00 -3.58
C GLY A 215 7.38 -2.00 -4.04
N ASP A 216 8.05 -3.14 -3.96
CA ASP A 216 9.42 -3.32 -4.45
C ASP A 216 9.41 -3.57 -5.96
N ALA A 217 8.46 -4.37 -6.48
CA ALA A 217 8.31 -4.61 -7.91
C ALA A 217 8.14 -3.33 -8.76
N VAL A 218 7.65 -2.23 -8.17
CA VAL A 218 7.50 -0.93 -8.87
C VAL A 218 8.83 -0.35 -9.31
N TRP A 219 9.90 -0.60 -8.56
CA TRP A 219 11.19 0.06 -8.79
C TRP A 219 12.37 -0.89 -9.02
N LEU A 220 12.21 -2.18 -8.75
CA LEU A 220 13.26 -3.16 -9.06
C LEU A 220 13.58 -3.12 -10.55
N GLY A 221 14.87 -3.10 -10.87
CA GLY A 221 15.38 -3.00 -12.21
C GLY A 221 16.83 -3.46 -12.32
N ARG A 222 17.49 -3.09 -13.42
CA ARG A 222 18.86 -3.52 -13.69
C ARG A 222 19.90 -2.94 -12.73
N ASP A 223 19.61 -1.80 -12.11
CA ASP A 223 20.50 -1.19 -11.11
C ASP A 223 20.66 -2.05 -9.84
N GLN A 224 19.79 -3.03 -9.65
CA GLN A 224 19.86 -4.01 -8.56
C GLN A 224 20.55 -5.32 -8.97
N GLU A 225 20.98 -5.44 -10.22
CA GLU A 225 21.75 -6.59 -10.68
C GLU A 225 23.22 -6.42 -10.29
N VAL A 226 23.76 -7.41 -9.60
CA VAL A 226 25.20 -7.52 -9.29
C VAL A 226 25.72 -8.84 -9.78
N THR A 227 26.98 -8.90 -10.20
CA THR A 227 27.62 -10.16 -10.60
C THR A 227 28.46 -10.67 -9.45
N PHE A 228 28.17 -11.88 -9.01
CA PHE A 228 28.93 -12.57 -7.99
C PHE A 228 29.26 -13.99 -8.46
N ASN A 229 30.53 -14.35 -8.46
CA ASN A 229 31.03 -15.67 -8.95
C ASN A 229 30.52 -16.05 -10.36
N GLY A 230 30.45 -15.08 -11.29
CA GLY A 230 29.98 -15.32 -12.65
C GLY A 230 28.46 -15.46 -12.81
N GLN A 231 27.71 -15.38 -11.73
CA GLN A 231 26.25 -15.41 -11.73
C GLN A 231 25.67 -14.03 -11.43
N VAL A 232 24.57 -13.67 -12.08
CA VAL A 232 23.82 -12.45 -11.77
C VAL A 232 22.96 -12.67 -10.53
N TRP A 233 23.04 -11.75 -9.59
CA TRP A 233 22.24 -11.68 -8.37
C TRP A 233 21.39 -10.42 -8.39
N LEU A 234 20.28 -10.44 -7.67
CA LEU A 234 19.48 -9.25 -7.36
C LEU A 234 19.67 -8.88 -5.89
N GLU A 235 20.12 -7.64 -5.67
CA GLU A 235 20.35 -7.10 -4.34
C GLU A 235 19.53 -5.83 -4.14
N TRP A 236 18.70 -5.79 -3.08
CA TRP A 236 17.93 -4.60 -2.76
C TRP A 236 17.56 -4.52 -1.27
N GLN A 237 17.36 -3.29 -0.81
CA GLN A 237 16.73 -3.00 0.48
C GLN A 237 15.24 -2.78 0.23
N PRO A 238 14.33 -3.65 0.74
CA PRO A 238 12.90 -3.43 0.59
C PRO A 238 12.44 -2.11 1.21
N ARG A 239 11.53 -1.40 0.52
CA ARG A 239 11.00 -0.11 0.99
C ARG A 239 10.12 -0.20 2.23
N LYS A 240 9.59 -1.38 2.55
CA LYS A 240 8.84 -1.58 3.79
C LYS A 240 9.81 -1.49 4.98
N LYS A 241 9.55 -0.57 5.90
CA LYS A 241 10.32 -0.43 7.15
C LYS A 241 10.42 -1.77 7.89
N ASN A 242 11.54 -2.02 8.53
CA ASN A 242 11.85 -3.27 9.26
C ASN A 242 11.79 -4.51 8.36
N SER A 243 12.24 -4.43 7.11
CA SER A 243 12.52 -5.59 6.27
C SER A 243 14.03 -5.82 6.21
N ALA A 244 14.43 -7.08 6.19
CA ALA A 244 15.83 -7.44 5.94
C ALA A 244 16.23 -7.07 4.50
N PRO A 245 17.52 -6.75 4.24
CA PRO A 245 18.04 -6.67 2.88
C PRO A 245 17.87 -8.02 2.18
N VAL A 246 17.76 -8.00 0.87
CA VAL A 246 17.63 -9.21 0.04
C VAL A 246 18.81 -9.26 -0.90
N SER A 247 19.44 -10.43 -0.96
CA SER A 247 20.45 -10.81 -1.96
C SER A 247 20.13 -12.22 -2.41
N ILE A 248 19.68 -12.39 -3.65
CA ILE A 248 19.26 -13.68 -4.21
C ILE A 248 19.81 -13.88 -5.60
N PRO A 249 20.18 -15.13 -5.99
CA PRO A 249 20.59 -15.43 -7.34
C PRO A 249 19.44 -15.22 -8.33
N MET A 250 19.73 -14.59 -9.46
CA MET A 250 18.78 -14.43 -10.54
C MET A 250 18.70 -15.72 -11.34
N LEU A 251 17.63 -16.48 -11.12
CA LEU A 251 17.42 -17.76 -11.80
C LEU A 251 17.12 -17.57 -13.29
N PRO A 252 17.46 -18.56 -14.16
CA PRO A 252 17.33 -18.44 -15.61
C PRO A 252 15.96 -17.93 -16.10
N PRO A 253 14.80 -18.41 -15.59
CA PRO A 253 13.51 -17.93 -16.09
C PRO A 253 13.28 -16.42 -15.86
N LEU A 254 13.81 -15.86 -14.75
CA LEU A 254 13.71 -14.42 -14.48
C LEU A 254 14.71 -13.65 -15.34
N PHE A 255 15.92 -14.15 -15.45
CA PHE A 255 16.96 -13.56 -16.29
C PHE A 255 16.47 -13.43 -17.74
N GLU A 256 15.97 -14.51 -18.35
CA GLU A 256 15.40 -14.53 -19.69
C GLU A 256 14.24 -13.56 -19.82
N ALA A 257 13.25 -13.61 -18.92
CA ALA A 257 12.09 -12.75 -18.99
C ALA A 257 12.44 -11.25 -18.95
N THR A 258 13.49 -10.86 -18.22
CA THR A 258 13.97 -9.47 -18.16
C THR A 258 14.72 -9.05 -19.44
N ARG A 259 15.17 -10.00 -20.27
CA ARG A 259 15.87 -9.74 -21.55
C ARG A 259 14.91 -9.84 -22.74
N GLU A 260 13.91 -10.70 -22.67
CA GLU A 260 12.84 -10.81 -23.70
C GLU A 260 11.90 -9.59 -23.68
N CYS A 261 11.59 -9.05 -22.53
CA CYS A 261 10.83 -7.80 -22.42
C CYS A 261 11.70 -6.59 -22.76
N LYS A 262 11.13 -5.67 -23.55
CA LYS A 262 11.76 -4.38 -23.83
C LYS A 262 11.78 -3.51 -22.57
N VAL A 263 12.80 -3.67 -21.75
CA VAL A 263 13.03 -2.86 -20.55
C VAL A 263 13.85 -1.63 -20.93
N ILE A 264 13.17 -0.50 -21.09
CA ILE A 264 13.79 0.80 -21.40
C ILE A 264 13.58 1.72 -20.21
N GLY A 265 14.35 1.54 -19.15
CA GLY A 265 14.22 2.39 -17.97
C GLY A 265 14.80 1.75 -16.72
N PRO A 266 14.76 2.46 -15.59
CA PRO A 266 15.36 2.01 -14.34
C PRO A 266 14.63 0.85 -13.67
N SER A 267 13.38 0.56 -14.07
CA SER A 267 12.58 -0.54 -13.50
C SER A 267 12.29 -1.62 -14.54
N TYR A 268 12.22 -2.88 -14.11
CA TYR A 268 11.78 -3.97 -14.99
C TYR A 268 10.35 -3.80 -15.46
N ILE A 269 9.46 -3.36 -14.56
CA ILE A 269 8.04 -3.24 -14.87
C ILE A 269 7.72 -1.81 -15.27
N LEU A 270 7.44 -1.63 -16.55
CA LEU A 270 7.05 -0.35 -17.13
C LEU A 270 5.56 -0.32 -17.46
N ASN A 271 4.97 0.86 -17.44
CA ASN A 271 3.60 1.08 -17.90
C ASN A 271 3.53 1.15 -19.45
N GLU A 272 2.35 1.34 -20.01
CA GLU A 272 2.13 1.42 -21.47
C GLU A 272 2.88 2.58 -22.14
N ASN A 273 3.27 3.59 -21.38
CA ASN A 273 4.05 4.72 -21.88
C ASN A 273 5.58 4.48 -21.78
N GLY A 274 6.00 3.28 -21.41
CA GLY A 274 7.42 2.96 -21.23
C GLY A 274 8.07 3.61 -20.01
N THR A 275 7.29 4.09 -19.03
CA THR A 275 7.79 4.69 -17.80
C THR A 275 7.46 3.82 -16.58
N PRO A 276 8.25 3.90 -15.49
CA PRO A 276 7.93 3.22 -14.24
C PRO A 276 6.53 3.59 -13.73
N PHE A 277 5.89 2.67 -13.03
CA PHE A 277 4.63 2.97 -12.36
C PHE A 277 4.83 4.04 -11.28
N SER A 278 3.95 5.03 -11.24
CA SER A 278 4.03 6.14 -10.29
C SER A 278 3.79 5.73 -8.82
N SER A 279 3.18 4.57 -8.60
CA SER A 279 2.85 4.09 -7.26
C SER A 279 2.54 2.59 -7.23
N THR A 280 2.64 2.00 -6.04
CA THR A 280 2.19 0.63 -5.75
C THR A 280 0.71 0.43 -6.10
N ALA A 281 -0.13 1.44 -5.87
CA ALA A 281 -1.56 1.38 -6.20
C ALA A 281 -1.80 1.31 -7.71
N ALA A 282 -1.05 2.09 -8.50
CA ALA A 282 -1.13 2.07 -9.96
C ALA A 282 -0.77 0.70 -10.53
N LEU A 283 0.35 0.11 -10.07
CA LEU A 283 0.71 -1.26 -10.44
C LEU A 283 -0.34 -2.26 -9.96
N GLY A 284 -0.86 -2.10 -8.75
CA GLY A 284 -1.91 -2.99 -8.20
C GLY A 284 -3.18 -3.01 -9.04
N VAL A 285 -3.62 -1.85 -9.56
CA VAL A 285 -4.74 -1.77 -10.51
C VAL A 285 -4.43 -2.50 -11.81
N ARG A 286 -3.21 -2.36 -12.32
CA ARG A 286 -2.78 -3.05 -13.53
C ARG A 286 -2.74 -4.57 -13.33
N VAL A 287 -2.16 -5.03 -12.22
CA VAL A 287 -2.12 -6.47 -11.85
C VAL A 287 -3.53 -7.05 -11.78
N ARG A 288 -4.48 -6.33 -11.19
CA ARG A 288 -5.88 -6.76 -11.16
C ARG A 288 -6.45 -6.96 -12.58
N ARG A 289 -6.22 -6.00 -13.49
CA ARG A 289 -6.65 -6.13 -14.89
C ARG A 289 -6.02 -7.32 -15.59
N TRP A 290 -4.75 -7.62 -15.34
CA TRP A 290 -4.09 -8.82 -15.87
C TRP A 290 -4.71 -10.10 -15.31
N CYS A 291 -5.00 -10.13 -14.02
CA CYS A 291 -5.69 -11.26 -13.40
C CYS A 291 -7.09 -11.45 -13.98
N ASP A 292 -7.85 -10.36 -14.14
CA ASP A 292 -9.20 -10.41 -14.71
C ASP A 292 -9.18 -10.92 -16.15
N ALA A 293 -8.23 -10.47 -16.98
CA ALA A 293 -8.03 -10.95 -18.35
C ALA A 293 -7.69 -12.44 -18.42
N ALA A 294 -7.06 -12.97 -17.37
CA ALA A 294 -6.75 -14.42 -17.22
C ALA A 294 -7.89 -15.21 -16.55
N GLY A 295 -9.04 -14.59 -16.24
CA GLY A 295 -10.15 -15.22 -15.52
C GLY A 295 -9.87 -15.48 -14.04
N LEU A 296 -8.83 -14.84 -13.48
CA LEU A 296 -8.34 -15.07 -12.11
C LEU A 296 -8.92 -14.02 -11.15
N LYS A 297 -10.24 -14.05 -10.96
CA LYS A 297 -10.91 -13.18 -9.99
C LYS A 297 -10.36 -13.40 -8.58
N CYS A 298 -10.22 -12.34 -7.80
CA CYS A 298 -9.73 -12.37 -6.40
C CYS A 298 -8.26 -12.81 -6.22
N ARG A 299 -7.46 -12.88 -7.27
CA ARG A 299 -6.01 -13.10 -7.19
C ARG A 299 -5.26 -11.77 -7.05
N SER A 300 -4.10 -11.79 -6.41
CA SER A 300 -3.29 -10.59 -6.13
C SER A 300 -1.80 -10.90 -6.11
N SER A 301 -0.97 -9.87 -6.21
CA SER A 301 0.48 -9.95 -6.03
C SER A 301 0.88 -10.62 -4.70
N HIS A 302 0.15 -10.31 -3.61
CA HIS A 302 0.43 -10.93 -2.32
C HIS A 302 0.13 -12.44 -2.31
N GLY A 303 -0.82 -12.89 -3.13
CA GLY A 303 -1.11 -14.31 -3.33
C GLY A 303 0.02 -15.06 -4.04
N VAL A 304 0.72 -14.44 -5.02
CA VAL A 304 1.92 -15.03 -5.63
C VAL A 304 3.02 -15.21 -4.58
N ARG A 305 3.31 -14.13 -3.83
CA ARG A 305 4.31 -14.17 -2.76
C ARG A 305 3.98 -15.24 -1.70
N LYS A 306 2.71 -15.40 -1.35
CA LYS A 306 2.24 -16.44 -0.43
C LYS A 306 2.49 -17.84 -0.99
N ALA A 307 2.18 -18.05 -2.28
CA ALA A 307 2.43 -19.33 -2.95
C ALA A 307 3.92 -19.69 -2.97
N VAL A 308 4.81 -18.71 -3.19
CA VAL A 308 6.26 -18.93 -3.12
C VAL A 308 6.67 -19.36 -1.71
N ALA A 309 6.18 -18.71 -0.67
CA ALA A 309 6.52 -19.07 0.71
C ALA A 309 6.01 -20.47 1.08
N GLU A 310 4.81 -20.85 0.64
CA GLU A 310 4.24 -22.18 0.82
C GLU A 310 5.07 -23.24 0.06
N LEU A 311 5.47 -22.95 -1.19
CA LEU A 311 6.30 -23.82 -1.99
C LEU A 311 7.67 -24.06 -1.35
N LEU A 312 8.34 -23.02 -0.86
CA LEU A 312 9.63 -23.14 -0.18
C LEU A 312 9.50 -24.02 1.07
N ALA A 313 8.44 -23.82 1.86
CA ALA A 313 8.19 -24.63 3.04
C ALA A 313 7.89 -26.11 2.68
N GLU A 314 7.07 -26.35 1.66
CA GLU A 314 6.75 -27.71 1.16
C GLU A 314 7.96 -28.40 0.53
N SER A 315 8.91 -27.62 0.01
CA SER A 315 10.21 -28.14 -0.51
C SER A 315 11.24 -28.42 0.60
N GLY A 316 10.88 -28.25 1.87
CA GLY A 316 11.75 -28.54 3.00
C GLY A 316 12.74 -27.42 3.35
N CYS A 317 12.59 -26.21 2.79
CA CYS A 317 13.41 -25.07 3.18
C CYS A 317 13.22 -24.73 4.66
N SER A 318 14.31 -24.45 5.33
CA SER A 318 14.31 -23.98 6.71
C SER A 318 13.63 -22.62 6.84
N GLN A 319 13.17 -22.31 8.04
CA GLN A 319 12.58 -21.00 8.33
C GLN A 319 13.54 -19.85 8.00
N HIS A 320 14.84 -20.01 8.21
CA HIS A 320 15.84 -18.99 7.90
C HIS A 320 16.02 -18.77 6.39
N GLU A 321 15.99 -19.82 5.58
CA GLU A 321 16.03 -19.71 4.11
C GLU A 321 14.79 -18.99 3.60
N ILE A 322 13.60 -19.34 4.12
CA ILE A 322 12.36 -18.63 3.78
C ILE A 322 12.46 -17.17 4.19
N MET A 323 12.97 -16.85 5.39
CA MET A 323 13.16 -15.47 5.84
C MET A 323 14.10 -14.68 4.92
N ALA A 324 15.19 -15.28 4.46
CA ALA A 324 16.14 -14.65 3.56
C ALA A 324 15.48 -14.25 2.23
N VAL A 325 14.74 -15.17 1.58
CA VAL A 325 14.03 -14.89 0.33
C VAL A 325 12.90 -13.89 0.53
N MET A 326 12.16 -14.02 1.63
CA MET A 326 10.96 -13.20 1.91
C MET A 326 11.27 -11.84 2.55
N ALA A 327 12.53 -11.51 2.83
CA ALA A 327 12.91 -10.31 3.58
C ALA A 327 12.15 -10.17 4.92
N HIS A 328 12.02 -11.26 5.67
CA HIS A 328 11.43 -11.26 7.00
C HIS A 328 12.51 -11.09 8.06
N THR A 329 12.28 -10.21 9.02
CA THR A 329 13.15 -10.00 10.19
C THR A 329 12.68 -10.79 11.40
N GLU A 330 11.40 -11.20 11.42
CA GLU A 330 10.81 -11.94 12.54
C GLU A 330 10.42 -13.35 12.09
N ALA A 331 10.90 -14.34 12.83
CA ALA A 331 10.62 -15.76 12.63
C ALA A 331 9.11 -16.07 12.57
N ARG A 332 8.32 -15.44 13.48
CA ARG A 332 6.86 -15.61 13.56
C ARG A 332 6.13 -15.35 12.24
N THR A 333 6.68 -14.46 11.38
CA THR A 333 6.06 -14.16 10.08
C THR A 333 6.21 -15.32 9.09
N SER A 334 7.31 -16.09 9.15
CA SER A 334 7.56 -17.25 8.29
C SER A 334 7.00 -18.54 8.87
N GLU A 335 6.88 -18.64 10.20
CA GLU A 335 6.35 -19.80 10.91
C GLU A 335 4.96 -20.25 10.43
N ILE A 336 4.14 -19.31 9.97
CA ILE A 336 2.81 -19.60 9.43
C ILE A 336 2.88 -20.57 8.24
N TYR A 337 3.95 -20.51 7.45
CA TYR A 337 4.16 -21.37 6.28
C TYR A 337 4.81 -22.69 6.66
N THR A 338 5.85 -22.67 7.50
CA THR A 338 6.58 -23.86 7.92
C THR A 338 5.75 -24.78 8.79
N ARG A 339 4.95 -24.23 9.72
CA ARG A 339 4.08 -25.00 10.61
C ARG A 339 3.14 -25.95 9.88
N SER A 340 2.57 -25.54 8.74
CA SER A 340 1.70 -26.38 7.92
C SER A 340 2.47 -27.49 7.18
N ALA A 341 3.63 -27.15 6.63
CA ALA A 341 4.51 -28.09 5.93
C ALA A 341 5.15 -29.09 6.90
N GLU A 342 5.68 -28.63 8.02
CA GLU A 342 6.26 -29.46 9.09
C GLU A 342 5.22 -30.45 9.63
N ARG A 343 3.97 -30.03 9.81
CA ARG A 343 2.91 -30.92 10.28
C ARG A 343 2.64 -32.07 9.31
N LYS A 344 2.68 -31.84 8.00
CA LYS A 344 2.53 -32.90 6.99
C LYS A 344 3.72 -33.87 7.03
N VAL A 345 4.95 -33.34 7.12
CA VAL A 345 6.16 -34.14 7.22
C VAL A 345 6.18 -34.97 8.50
N LEU A 346 5.87 -34.34 9.64
CA LEU A 346 5.78 -35.03 10.92
C LEU A 346 4.69 -36.10 10.92
N ALA A 347 3.54 -35.84 10.31
CA ALA A 347 2.48 -36.82 10.16
C ALA A 347 2.90 -38.00 9.28
N ALA A 348 3.58 -37.75 8.15
CA ALA A 348 4.12 -38.78 7.28
C ALA A 348 5.16 -39.66 8.02
N ASN A 349 6.08 -39.03 8.74
CA ASN A 349 7.07 -39.74 9.55
C ASN A 349 6.42 -40.58 10.66
N GLY A 350 5.37 -40.03 11.32
CA GLY A 350 4.59 -40.79 12.29
C GLY A 350 3.91 -42.01 11.69
N MET A 351 3.32 -41.85 10.50
CA MET A 351 2.69 -42.96 9.79
C MET A 351 3.70 -44.05 9.35
N GLU A 352 4.93 -43.66 8.95
CA GLU A 352 6.01 -44.61 8.68
C GLU A 352 6.40 -45.43 9.93
N ALA A 353 6.41 -44.80 11.10
CA ALA A 353 6.65 -45.49 12.35
C ALA A 353 5.55 -46.52 12.64
N LEU A 354 4.29 -46.19 12.33
CA LEU A 354 3.15 -47.12 12.48
C LEU A 354 3.21 -48.34 11.53
N LYS A 355 3.86 -48.24 10.36
CA LYS A 355 4.07 -49.40 9.45
C LYS A 355 4.89 -50.52 10.08
N LYS A 356 5.68 -50.22 11.13
CA LYS A 356 6.47 -51.19 11.85
C LYS A 356 5.71 -51.96 12.94
N MET A 357 4.41 -51.60 13.15
CA MET A 357 3.56 -52.33 14.09
C MET A 357 3.11 -53.63 13.46
N THR A 358 3.38 -54.72 14.16
CA THR A 358 2.76 -56.02 13.86
C THR A 358 1.37 -56.06 14.45
N TRP A 359 0.37 -56.36 13.62
CA TRP A 359 -1.02 -56.56 14.02
C TRP A 359 -1.30 -58.04 14.30
#